data_38305d6bd8c44ecc5caadc11e0c92010
#
_entry.id   38305d6bd8c44ecc5caadc11e0c92010
#
_cell.length_a   1.000
_cell.length_b   1.000
_cell.length_c   1.000
_cell.angle_alpha   90.00
_cell.angle_beta   90.00
_cell.angle_gamma   90.00
#
_symmetry.space_group_name_H-M   'P 1'
#
loop_
_entity.id
_entity.type
_entity.pdbx_description
1 polymer ?
#
loop_
_entity_poly.entity_id
_entity_poly.type
_entity_poly.pdbx_seq_one_letter_code
_entity_poly.pdbx_strand_id
1 'polypeptide(L)'
;MKALFLSLMLVGAAQTPGPRIFIVTDLEGVGGVNNWDEQVTPGQRRFEESRRLLAGEVNAAVQGALEGGASEVVIWDGHDGSRTLSIDLIHPKAKLIQGKPTPADYYLGEGRYDGIIFVGQHAKAGTPRGLLAHSQSLSVRDITINGKSVGELGQVAAIAGHFRIPVIMLAGDQAACEEFLALQPKGEAVAVKRMVGKASALSLSHAEACQAIRAAARRAVQRSKQLPPWIIQGPVEMRFEFHPTKTQTGEIKEVPPRVYRGQTVLEAFEQWLGK
;
A
#
# COMPACT_ATOMS: atom_id res chain seq x y z
N MET A 1 21.93 -23.06 -64.26
CA MET A 1 21.94 -22.05 -63.18
C MET A 1 20.85 -22.42 -62.18
N LYS A 2 21.22 -22.98 -61.01
CA LYS A 2 20.28 -23.33 -59.94
C LYS A 2 20.31 -22.18 -58.91
N ALA A 3 19.20 -21.45 -58.76
CA ALA A 3 19.04 -20.42 -57.75
C ALA A 3 18.79 -21.07 -56.38
N LEU A 4 19.66 -20.81 -55.41
CA LEU A 4 19.54 -21.26 -54.05
C LEU A 4 18.70 -20.19 -53.27
N PHE A 5 17.46 -20.56 -52.92
CA PHE A 5 16.63 -19.73 -52.03
C PHE A 5 17.06 -19.95 -50.60
N LEU A 6 17.72 -18.96 -50.02
CA LEU A 6 18.08 -18.93 -48.61
C LEU A 6 16.85 -18.41 -47.81
N SER A 7 16.11 -19.33 -47.19
CA SER A 7 14.97 -18.97 -46.30
C SER A 7 15.52 -18.49 -44.95
N LEU A 8 15.41 -17.20 -44.69
CA LEU A 8 15.76 -16.59 -43.41
C LEU A 8 14.63 -16.86 -42.40
N MET A 9 14.81 -17.87 -41.55
CA MET A 9 13.90 -18.05 -40.40
C MET A 9 14.16 -16.94 -39.38
N LEU A 10 13.23 -15.97 -39.27
CA LEU A 10 13.15 -15.07 -38.15
C LEU A 10 12.74 -15.89 -36.91
N VAL A 11 13.70 -16.20 -36.06
CA VAL A 11 13.43 -16.69 -34.70
C VAL A 11 12.90 -15.49 -33.92
N GLY A 12 11.58 -15.41 -33.76
CA GLY A 12 10.93 -14.44 -32.92
C GLY A 12 11.43 -14.65 -31.49
N ALA A 13 12.21 -13.71 -30.94
CA ALA A 13 12.57 -13.70 -29.54
C ALA A 13 11.27 -13.69 -28.71
N ALA A 14 11.05 -14.73 -27.92
CA ALA A 14 9.94 -14.76 -26.96
C ALA A 14 10.10 -13.55 -26.02
N GLN A 15 9.19 -12.60 -26.12
CA GLN A 15 9.20 -11.45 -25.22
C GLN A 15 8.98 -11.96 -23.81
N THR A 16 9.91 -11.64 -22.88
CA THR A 16 9.69 -11.91 -21.46
C THR A 16 8.43 -11.20 -21.02
N PRO A 17 7.52 -11.89 -20.27
CA PRO A 17 6.32 -11.23 -19.76
C PRO A 17 6.67 -9.95 -19.02
N GLY A 18 5.85 -8.91 -19.20
CA GLY A 18 6.01 -7.65 -18.46
C GLY A 18 5.91 -7.86 -16.95
N PRO A 19 6.25 -6.83 -16.15
CA PRO A 19 6.23 -6.93 -14.69
C PRO A 19 4.84 -7.22 -14.16
N ARG A 20 4.78 -7.98 -13.05
CA ARG A 20 3.57 -8.24 -12.27
C ARG A 20 3.51 -7.25 -11.11
N ILE A 21 2.43 -6.52 -10.98
CA ILE A 21 2.26 -5.44 -10.00
C ILE A 21 1.21 -5.81 -8.96
N PHE A 22 1.55 -5.57 -7.71
CA PHE A 22 0.64 -5.69 -6.58
C PHE A 22 0.23 -4.31 -6.08
N ILE A 23 -1.07 -4.05 -5.98
CA ILE A 23 -1.61 -2.79 -5.46
C ILE A 23 -2.19 -3.05 -4.08
N VAL A 24 -1.70 -2.35 -3.07
CA VAL A 24 -2.26 -2.31 -1.72
C VAL A 24 -3.14 -1.08 -1.62
N THR A 25 -4.38 -1.25 -1.17
CA THR A 25 -5.32 -0.12 -1.05
C THR A 25 -5.61 0.21 0.39
N ASP A 26 -5.88 1.48 0.62
CA ASP A 26 -6.35 2.01 1.88
C ASP A 26 -7.36 3.15 1.62
N LEU A 27 -8.11 3.57 2.63
CA LEU A 27 -9.18 4.54 2.42
C LEU A 27 -8.84 5.93 2.94
N GLU A 28 -8.15 6.00 4.07
CA GLU A 28 -7.88 7.24 4.79
C GLU A 28 -7.01 8.24 4.01
N GLY A 29 -6.17 7.75 3.10
CA GLY A 29 -5.31 8.60 2.27
C GLY A 29 -5.95 9.09 0.98
N VAL A 30 -7.15 8.64 0.63
CA VAL A 30 -7.87 9.00 -0.62
C VAL A 30 -8.22 10.49 -0.65
N GLY A 31 -8.12 11.11 -1.81
CA GLY A 31 -8.53 12.49 -2.03
C GLY A 31 -10.02 12.70 -1.68
N GLY A 32 -10.32 13.71 -0.85
CA GLY A 32 -11.69 13.99 -0.37
C GLY A 32 -12.14 13.21 0.87
N VAL A 33 -11.34 12.23 1.36
CA VAL A 33 -11.58 11.54 2.63
C VAL A 33 -10.84 12.27 3.76
N ASN A 34 -11.56 12.78 4.76
CA ASN A 34 -11.00 13.61 5.81
C ASN A 34 -11.68 13.48 7.18
N ASN A 35 -12.64 12.57 7.33
CA ASN A 35 -13.48 12.49 8.53
C ASN A 35 -13.69 11.04 8.96
N TRP A 36 -13.29 10.71 10.21
CA TRP A 36 -13.48 9.39 10.82
C TRP A 36 -14.93 8.98 10.97
N ASP A 37 -15.81 9.94 11.33
CA ASP A 37 -17.16 9.64 11.73
C ASP A 37 -18.12 9.46 10.55
N GLU A 38 -17.69 9.84 9.33
CA GLU A 38 -18.56 9.87 8.16
C GLU A 38 -18.09 9.02 6.97
N GLN A 39 -16.78 8.70 6.88
CA GLN A 39 -16.20 8.34 5.59
C GLN A 39 -15.43 7.03 5.55
N VAL A 40 -14.99 6.46 6.68
CA VAL A 40 -14.00 5.38 6.68
C VAL A 40 -14.55 4.02 7.10
N THR A 41 -15.76 3.95 7.65
CA THR A 41 -16.35 2.71 8.16
C THR A 41 -17.68 2.40 7.46
N PRO A 42 -17.96 1.11 7.14
CA PRO A 42 -19.24 0.71 6.56
C PRO A 42 -20.45 1.20 7.37
N GLY A 43 -21.46 1.73 6.66
CA GLY A 43 -22.66 2.28 7.26
C GLY A 43 -22.60 3.77 7.61
N GLN A 44 -21.44 4.38 7.57
CA GLN A 44 -21.31 5.82 7.71
C GLN A 44 -21.89 6.57 6.50
N ARG A 45 -22.37 7.80 6.75
CA ARG A 45 -23.14 8.59 5.79
C ARG A 45 -22.48 8.79 4.42
N ARG A 46 -21.16 8.94 4.39
CA ARG A 46 -20.36 9.21 3.18
C ARG A 46 -19.41 8.07 2.80
N PHE A 47 -19.54 6.89 3.42
CA PHE A 47 -18.66 5.76 3.14
C PHE A 47 -18.74 5.33 1.66
N GLU A 48 -19.94 5.28 1.08
CA GLU A 48 -20.10 4.91 -0.34
C GLU A 48 -19.49 5.94 -1.30
N GLU A 49 -19.43 7.22 -0.92
CA GLU A 49 -18.68 8.23 -1.65
C GLU A 49 -17.19 7.93 -1.61
N SER A 50 -16.64 7.66 -0.44
CA SER A 50 -15.21 7.33 -0.24
C SER A 50 -14.80 6.09 -1.05
N ARG A 51 -15.61 5.04 -1.05
CA ARG A 51 -15.39 3.82 -1.86
C ARG A 51 -15.29 4.10 -3.35
N ARG A 52 -16.16 4.97 -3.88
CA ARG A 52 -16.11 5.35 -5.30
C ARG A 52 -14.88 6.17 -5.64
N LEU A 53 -14.47 7.07 -4.75
CA LEU A 53 -13.24 7.83 -4.91
C LEU A 53 -12.01 6.89 -4.90
N LEU A 54 -11.94 5.96 -3.94
CA LEU A 54 -10.89 4.94 -3.89
C LEU A 54 -10.86 4.11 -5.17
N ALA A 55 -12.01 3.58 -5.62
CA ALA A 55 -12.07 2.78 -6.85
C ALA A 55 -11.56 3.56 -8.07
N GLY A 56 -11.86 4.85 -8.17
CA GLY A 56 -11.34 5.71 -9.24
C GLY A 56 -9.82 5.87 -9.19
N GLU A 57 -9.25 6.14 -8.02
CA GLU A 57 -7.80 6.27 -7.82
C GLU A 57 -7.08 4.93 -8.09
N VAL A 58 -7.63 3.81 -7.63
CA VAL A 58 -7.11 2.46 -7.88
C VAL A 58 -7.14 2.13 -9.37
N ASN A 59 -8.26 2.40 -10.05
CA ASN A 59 -8.37 2.16 -11.49
C ASN A 59 -7.38 3.00 -12.31
N ALA A 60 -7.10 4.22 -11.86
CA ALA A 60 -6.08 5.07 -12.46
C ALA A 60 -4.67 4.46 -12.30
N ALA A 61 -4.36 3.92 -11.11
CA ALA A 61 -3.11 3.21 -10.86
C ALA A 61 -2.99 1.94 -11.74
N VAL A 62 -4.05 1.14 -11.84
CA VAL A 62 -4.10 -0.05 -12.71
C VAL A 62 -3.86 0.34 -14.18
N GLN A 63 -4.57 1.34 -14.68
CA GLN A 63 -4.42 1.80 -16.06
C GLN A 63 -2.99 2.28 -16.32
N GLY A 64 -2.41 3.07 -15.39
CA GLY A 64 -1.03 3.52 -15.49
C GLY A 64 -0.02 2.37 -15.46
N ALA A 65 -0.23 1.37 -14.59
CA ALA A 65 0.63 0.19 -14.51
C ALA A 65 0.62 -0.61 -15.83
N LEU A 66 -0.55 -0.84 -16.41
CA LEU A 66 -0.69 -1.50 -17.73
C LEU A 66 0.00 -0.72 -18.84
N GLU A 67 -0.15 0.61 -18.86
CA GLU A 67 0.56 1.50 -19.80
C GLU A 67 2.07 1.53 -19.58
N GLY A 68 2.52 1.26 -18.36
CA GLY A 68 3.92 1.08 -18.00
C GLY A 68 4.51 -0.25 -18.42
N GLY A 69 3.67 -1.16 -18.96
CA GLY A 69 4.08 -2.48 -19.46
C GLY A 69 3.79 -3.63 -18.48
N ALA A 70 3.00 -3.40 -17.42
CA ALA A 70 2.61 -4.49 -16.52
C ALA A 70 1.83 -5.57 -17.28
N SER A 71 2.20 -6.83 -17.07
CA SER A 71 1.52 -7.99 -17.64
C SER A 71 0.34 -8.44 -16.79
N GLU A 72 0.38 -8.17 -15.51
CA GLU A 72 -0.66 -8.49 -14.53
C GLU A 72 -0.71 -7.44 -13.43
N VAL A 73 -1.91 -7.11 -12.98
CA VAL A 73 -2.14 -6.25 -11.82
C VAL A 73 -3.10 -6.96 -10.88
N VAL A 74 -2.64 -7.16 -9.64
CA VAL A 74 -3.44 -7.73 -8.55
C VAL A 74 -3.63 -6.64 -7.49
N ILE A 75 -4.87 -6.42 -7.08
CA ILE A 75 -5.27 -5.48 -6.05
C ILE A 75 -5.55 -6.26 -4.78
N TRP A 76 -5.00 -5.85 -3.66
CA TRP A 76 -5.43 -6.28 -2.34
C TRP A 76 -6.20 -5.14 -1.68
N ASP A 77 -7.44 -5.42 -1.30
CA ASP A 77 -8.29 -4.52 -0.52
C ASP A 77 -7.78 -4.51 0.93
N GLY A 78 -6.85 -3.61 1.23
CA GLY A 78 -6.12 -3.57 2.50
C GLY A 78 -6.89 -2.92 3.65
N HIS A 79 -7.85 -2.04 3.34
CA HIS A 79 -8.57 -1.26 4.35
C HIS A 79 -9.49 -2.14 5.20
N ASP A 80 -9.45 -1.94 6.53
CA ASP A 80 -10.33 -2.52 7.55
C ASP A 80 -10.63 -4.02 7.33
N GLY A 81 -11.86 -4.39 7.10
CA GLY A 81 -12.30 -5.76 6.88
C GLY A 81 -11.93 -6.39 5.53
N SER A 82 -11.14 -5.71 4.69
CA SER A 82 -10.84 -6.12 3.32
C SER A 82 -12.12 -6.33 2.49
N ARG A 83 -13.05 -5.35 2.60
CA ARG A 83 -14.37 -5.33 1.93
C ARG A 83 -14.79 -3.94 1.49
N THR A 84 -13.82 -3.06 1.26
CA THR A 84 -14.06 -1.66 0.88
C THR A 84 -14.31 -1.53 -0.61
N LEU A 85 -13.51 -2.19 -1.44
CA LEU A 85 -13.72 -2.18 -2.89
C LEU A 85 -14.90 -3.08 -3.30
N SER A 86 -15.53 -2.76 -4.42
CA SER A 86 -16.54 -3.60 -5.05
C SER A 86 -15.99 -4.16 -6.37
N ILE A 87 -16.18 -5.45 -6.61
CA ILE A 87 -15.61 -6.15 -7.77
C ILE A 87 -16.10 -5.57 -9.10
N ASP A 88 -17.30 -5.01 -9.13
CA ASP A 88 -17.91 -4.37 -10.32
C ASP A 88 -17.37 -2.95 -10.60
N LEU A 89 -16.66 -2.36 -9.64
CA LEU A 89 -16.08 -1.01 -9.77
C LEU A 89 -14.60 -1.03 -10.14
N ILE A 90 -13.92 -2.19 -10.08
CA ILE A 90 -12.50 -2.27 -10.40
C ILE A 90 -12.24 -2.39 -11.90
N HIS A 91 -11.06 -2.01 -12.31
CA HIS A 91 -10.61 -2.07 -13.71
C HIS A 91 -10.72 -3.50 -14.27
N PRO A 92 -11.31 -3.71 -15.49
CA PRO A 92 -11.63 -5.05 -16.02
C PRO A 92 -10.41 -5.96 -16.26
N LYS A 93 -9.20 -5.41 -16.30
CA LYS A 93 -7.94 -6.16 -16.44
C LYS A 93 -7.22 -6.41 -15.11
N ALA A 94 -7.79 -5.99 -13.98
CA ALA A 94 -7.22 -6.24 -12.66
C ALA A 94 -7.87 -7.46 -12.00
N LYS A 95 -7.15 -8.05 -11.05
CA LYS A 95 -7.67 -9.07 -10.14
C LYS A 95 -7.79 -8.47 -8.75
N LEU A 96 -8.74 -8.92 -7.95
CA LEU A 96 -9.01 -8.39 -6.62
C LEU A 96 -8.92 -9.51 -5.56
N ILE A 97 -8.14 -9.26 -4.52
CA ILE A 97 -8.09 -10.07 -3.30
C ILE A 97 -8.88 -9.34 -2.23
N GLN A 98 -9.87 -10.01 -1.64
CA GLN A 98 -10.73 -9.48 -0.59
C GLN A 98 -10.96 -10.53 0.50
N GLY A 99 -11.31 -10.06 1.69
CA GLY A 99 -11.72 -10.89 2.81
C GLY A 99 -10.62 -11.15 3.82
N LYS A 100 -11.02 -11.72 4.96
CA LYS A 100 -10.13 -12.06 6.08
C LYS A 100 -10.26 -13.53 6.45
N PRO A 101 -9.27 -14.12 7.13
CA PRO A 101 -8.09 -13.46 7.70
C PRO A 101 -7.01 -13.14 6.65
N THR A 102 -6.33 -12.01 6.83
CA THR A 102 -5.14 -11.67 6.02
C THR A 102 -3.98 -12.58 6.44
N PRO A 103 -3.26 -13.22 5.53
CA PRO A 103 -2.08 -14.01 5.85
C PRO A 103 -0.90 -13.12 6.27
N ALA A 104 0.08 -13.69 6.99
CA ALA A 104 1.24 -12.97 7.48
C ALA A 104 2.14 -12.42 6.37
N ASP A 105 2.15 -13.07 5.22
CA ASP A 105 2.86 -12.67 4.02
C ASP A 105 2.11 -11.65 3.16
N TYR A 106 0.93 -11.21 3.59
CA TYR A 106 0.08 -10.27 2.84
C TYR A 106 -0.16 -10.70 1.39
N TYR A 107 -0.31 -11.99 1.14
CA TYR A 107 -0.48 -12.60 -0.21
C TYR A 107 0.73 -12.44 -1.14
N LEU A 108 1.88 -11.97 -0.64
CA LEU A 108 3.06 -11.73 -1.46
C LEU A 108 3.85 -13.01 -1.75
N GLY A 109 3.72 -14.04 -0.90
CA GLY A 109 4.37 -15.34 -1.07
C GLY A 109 3.86 -16.15 -2.25
N GLU A 110 2.58 -16.04 -2.59
CA GLU A 110 1.97 -16.77 -3.71
C GLU A 110 2.32 -16.18 -5.08
N GLY A 111 2.62 -14.88 -5.13
CA GLY A 111 2.87 -14.13 -6.35
C GLY A 111 4.33 -13.75 -6.53
N ARG A 112 4.87 -13.89 -7.72
CA ARG A 112 6.17 -13.28 -8.05
C ARG A 112 5.90 -11.88 -8.59
N TYR A 113 5.82 -10.91 -7.68
CA TYR A 113 5.58 -9.51 -8.05
C TYR A 113 6.89 -8.76 -8.27
N ASP A 114 6.90 -7.84 -9.20
CA ASP A 114 8.05 -7.00 -9.55
C ASP A 114 7.97 -5.60 -8.92
N GLY A 115 6.87 -5.29 -8.25
CA GLY A 115 6.70 -4.02 -7.56
C GLY A 115 5.35 -3.89 -6.85
N ILE A 116 5.35 -3.09 -5.78
CA ILE A 116 4.15 -2.73 -5.01
C ILE A 116 3.82 -1.27 -5.24
N ILE A 117 2.54 -0.99 -5.45
CA ILE A 117 1.96 0.35 -5.49
C ILE A 117 0.97 0.47 -4.32
N PHE A 118 1.06 1.55 -3.54
CA PHE A 118 0.04 1.91 -2.56
C PHE A 118 -0.91 2.96 -3.13
N VAL A 119 -2.20 2.81 -2.87
CA VAL A 119 -3.24 3.78 -3.24
C VAL A 119 -4.14 4.05 -2.06
N GLY A 120 -4.33 5.33 -1.74
CA GLY A 120 -5.14 5.76 -0.60
C GLY A 120 -4.45 5.64 0.75
N GLN A 121 -3.12 5.54 0.79
CA GLN A 121 -2.35 5.35 2.02
C GLN A 121 -2.29 6.62 2.86
N HIS A 122 -2.46 6.45 4.18
CA HIS A 122 -2.27 7.46 5.21
C HIS A 122 -0.91 7.33 5.91
N ALA A 123 -0.54 8.37 6.69
CA ALA A 123 0.67 8.35 7.50
C ALA A 123 0.51 7.52 8.78
N LYS A 124 1.60 7.02 9.35
CA LYS A 124 1.62 6.27 10.61
C LYS A 124 1.13 7.10 11.80
N ALA A 125 0.78 6.42 12.88
CA ALA A 125 0.42 7.05 14.15
C ALA A 125 1.45 8.09 14.59
N GLY A 126 0.96 9.24 15.09
CA GLY A 126 1.80 10.31 15.62
C GLY A 126 2.53 11.16 14.58
N THR A 127 2.36 10.93 13.27
CA THR A 127 2.99 11.76 12.25
C THR A 127 2.41 13.18 12.24
N PRO A 128 3.24 14.22 12.42
CA PRO A 128 2.77 15.58 12.33
C PRO A 128 2.14 15.88 10.97
N ARG A 129 0.99 16.56 10.97
CA ARG A 129 0.22 16.87 9.75
C ARG A 129 -0.26 15.67 8.95
N GLY A 130 -0.20 14.45 9.50
CA GLY A 130 -0.86 13.27 8.93
C GLY A 130 -2.36 13.34 9.22
N LEU A 131 -3.17 13.45 8.16
CA LEU A 131 -4.62 13.44 8.31
C LEU A 131 -5.11 12.01 8.45
N LEU A 132 -5.94 11.73 9.45
CA LEU A 132 -6.42 10.38 9.79
C LEU A 132 -5.26 9.39 10.10
N ALA A 133 -4.11 9.90 10.53
CA ALA A 133 -2.91 9.12 10.80
C ALA A 133 -3.12 8.13 11.96
N HIS A 134 -2.78 6.87 11.72
CA HIS A 134 -2.81 5.79 12.71
C HIS A 134 -1.90 4.62 12.28
N SER A 135 -1.84 3.54 13.04
CA SER A 135 -1.13 2.32 12.66
C SER A 135 -1.93 1.11 13.14
N GLN A 136 -2.59 0.41 12.23
CA GLN A 136 -3.48 -0.74 12.45
C GLN A 136 -4.75 -0.40 13.26
N SER A 137 -4.65 0.45 14.27
CA SER A 137 -5.79 0.94 15.04
C SER A 137 -5.43 2.25 15.75
N LEU A 138 -6.47 3.00 16.17
CA LEU A 138 -6.30 4.23 16.94
C LEU A 138 -5.73 3.99 18.34
N SER A 139 -5.71 2.75 18.84
CA SER A 139 -5.12 2.40 20.15
C SER A 139 -3.60 2.26 20.09
N VAL A 140 -3.03 2.06 18.91
CA VAL A 140 -1.58 1.91 18.72
C VAL A 140 -0.93 3.28 18.66
N ARG A 141 0.06 3.50 19.52
CA ARG A 141 0.87 4.71 19.57
C ARG A 141 2.04 4.68 18.61
N ASP A 142 2.73 3.54 18.54
CA ASP A 142 3.86 3.31 17.64
C ASP A 142 4.05 1.82 17.35
N ILE A 143 4.58 1.51 16.17
CA ILE A 143 5.07 0.19 15.82
C ILE A 143 6.51 0.34 15.38
N THR A 144 7.41 -0.47 15.94
CA THR A 144 8.80 -0.49 15.49
C THR A 144 9.20 -1.85 14.96
N ILE A 145 10.04 -1.87 13.94
CA ILE A 145 10.74 -3.08 13.47
C ILE A 145 12.25 -2.81 13.59
N ASN A 146 12.92 -3.59 14.44
CA ASN A 146 14.32 -3.38 14.82
C ASN A 146 14.61 -1.93 15.22
N GLY A 147 13.71 -1.32 16.02
CA GLY A 147 13.82 0.05 16.51
C GLY A 147 13.44 1.15 15.51
N LYS A 148 13.19 0.83 14.23
CA LYS A 148 12.69 1.80 13.25
C LYS A 148 11.17 1.89 13.34
N SER A 149 10.65 3.07 13.64
CA SER A 149 9.21 3.33 13.66
C SER A 149 8.62 3.21 12.26
N VAL A 150 7.51 2.47 12.15
CA VAL A 150 6.82 2.17 10.89
C VAL A 150 5.31 2.28 11.04
N GLY A 151 4.64 2.67 9.96
CA GLY A 151 3.19 2.51 9.80
C GLY A 151 2.86 1.26 8.97
N GLU A 152 1.67 1.21 8.45
CA GLU A 152 1.19 0.10 7.61
C GLU A 152 1.99 -0.03 6.31
N LEU A 153 2.33 1.11 5.68
CA LEU A 153 3.29 1.16 4.59
C LEU A 153 4.59 0.42 4.92
N GLY A 154 5.19 0.73 6.07
CA GLY A 154 6.46 0.13 6.48
C GLY A 154 6.33 -1.36 6.81
N GLN A 155 5.20 -1.79 7.38
CA GLN A 155 4.92 -3.19 7.64
C GLN A 155 4.84 -4.00 6.34
N VAL A 156 4.04 -3.54 5.38
CA VAL A 156 3.95 -4.20 4.06
C VAL A 156 5.30 -4.14 3.33
N ALA A 157 6.02 -3.02 3.39
CA ALA A 157 7.33 -2.89 2.78
C ALA A 157 8.38 -3.86 3.39
N ALA A 158 8.29 -4.13 4.71
CA ALA A 158 9.15 -5.09 5.39
C ALA A 158 8.89 -6.52 4.91
N ILE A 159 7.61 -6.93 4.81
CA ILE A 159 7.23 -8.24 4.24
C ILE A 159 7.61 -8.32 2.76
N ALA A 160 7.37 -7.27 1.98
CA ALA A 160 7.78 -7.21 0.58
C ALA A 160 9.30 -7.38 0.41
N GLY A 161 10.08 -6.75 1.30
CA GLY A 161 11.53 -6.90 1.36
C GLY A 161 11.99 -8.33 1.62
N HIS A 162 11.26 -9.10 2.46
CA HIS A 162 11.51 -10.52 2.66
C HIS A 162 11.40 -11.31 1.34
N PHE A 163 10.43 -10.97 0.49
CA PHE A 163 10.25 -11.54 -0.85
C PHE A 163 11.04 -10.82 -1.95
N ARG A 164 11.91 -9.85 -1.58
CA ARG A 164 12.70 -9.04 -2.51
C ARG A 164 11.88 -8.21 -3.49
N ILE A 165 10.68 -7.79 -3.09
CA ILE A 165 9.77 -6.98 -3.89
C ILE A 165 9.92 -5.51 -3.47
N PRO A 166 10.24 -4.58 -4.38
CA PRO A 166 10.33 -3.15 -4.05
C PRO A 166 8.94 -2.52 -3.96
N VAL A 167 8.77 -1.56 -3.04
CA VAL A 167 7.67 -0.60 -3.13
C VAL A 167 8.08 0.48 -4.12
N ILE A 168 7.33 0.62 -5.22
CA ILE A 168 7.71 1.47 -6.35
C ILE A 168 6.95 2.79 -6.40
N MET A 169 5.75 2.85 -5.78
CA MET A 169 4.91 4.04 -5.77
C MET A 169 4.00 4.08 -4.55
N LEU A 170 3.67 5.31 -4.12
CA LEU A 170 2.59 5.57 -3.17
C LEU A 170 1.76 6.78 -3.63
N ALA A 171 0.44 6.62 -3.62
CA ALA A 171 -0.53 7.70 -3.74
C ALA A 171 -1.36 7.81 -2.45
N GLY A 172 -1.48 9.02 -1.89
CA GLY A 172 -2.23 9.20 -0.65
C GLY A 172 -2.07 10.58 -0.03
N ASP A 173 -2.12 10.63 1.29
CA ASP A 173 -1.85 11.83 2.07
C ASP A 173 -0.40 12.29 1.91
N GLN A 174 -0.15 13.60 1.93
CA GLN A 174 1.20 14.15 1.77
C GLN A 174 2.19 13.60 2.80
N ALA A 175 1.77 13.46 4.06
CA ALA A 175 2.65 12.95 5.10
C ALA A 175 3.00 11.46 4.87
N ALA A 176 2.09 10.67 4.32
CA ALA A 176 2.39 9.30 3.88
C ALA A 176 3.37 9.27 2.68
N CYS A 177 3.24 10.20 1.76
CA CYS A 177 4.19 10.36 0.66
C CYS A 177 5.60 10.70 1.19
N GLU A 178 5.71 11.55 2.20
CA GLU A 178 6.98 11.90 2.85
C GLU A 178 7.60 10.68 3.56
N GLU A 179 6.80 9.86 4.26
CA GLU A 179 7.22 8.59 4.86
C GLU A 179 7.71 7.59 3.80
N PHE A 180 6.98 7.47 2.70
CA PHE A 180 7.38 6.61 1.59
C PHE A 180 8.71 7.05 0.97
N LEU A 181 8.89 8.33 0.69
CA LEU A 181 10.13 8.84 0.10
C LEU A 181 11.32 8.74 1.05
N ALA A 182 11.10 8.76 2.37
CA ALA A 182 12.15 8.47 3.35
C ALA A 182 12.58 6.98 3.32
N LEU A 183 11.70 6.07 2.91
CA LEU A 183 11.98 4.64 2.74
C LEU A 183 12.53 4.34 1.34
N GLN A 184 11.96 4.94 0.30
CA GLN A 184 12.28 4.73 -1.11
C GLN A 184 12.48 6.06 -1.84
N PRO A 185 13.65 6.72 -1.71
CA PRO A 185 13.88 8.07 -2.24
C PRO A 185 13.75 8.20 -3.76
N LYS A 186 13.81 7.08 -4.50
CA LYS A 186 13.67 7.04 -5.96
C LYS A 186 12.29 6.58 -6.42
N GLY A 187 11.37 6.30 -5.49
CA GLY A 187 10.00 5.91 -5.78
C GLY A 187 9.16 7.08 -6.33
N GLU A 188 8.01 6.76 -6.89
CA GLU A 188 7.04 7.75 -7.33
C GLU A 188 6.04 8.03 -6.21
N ALA A 189 5.87 9.30 -5.82
CA ALA A 189 4.90 9.70 -4.80
C ALA A 189 3.87 10.69 -5.37
N VAL A 190 2.59 10.49 -5.04
CA VAL A 190 1.49 11.36 -5.47
C VAL A 190 0.69 11.78 -4.23
N ALA A 191 0.91 12.99 -3.75
CA ALA A 191 0.10 13.58 -2.70
C ALA A 191 -1.23 14.06 -3.29
N VAL A 192 -2.31 13.31 -3.09
CA VAL A 192 -3.65 13.67 -3.55
C VAL A 192 -4.35 14.64 -2.58
N LYS A 193 -3.86 14.71 -1.35
CA LYS A 193 -4.31 15.67 -0.33
C LYS A 193 -3.21 16.01 0.66
N ARG A 194 -3.43 17.10 1.40
CA ARG A 194 -2.61 17.49 2.56
C ARG A 194 -3.46 18.12 3.64
N MET A 195 -3.05 17.97 4.88
CA MET A 195 -3.68 18.61 6.02
C MET A 195 -3.49 20.14 5.97
N VAL A 196 -4.55 20.88 6.18
CA VAL A 196 -4.55 22.35 6.30
C VAL A 196 -5.14 22.84 7.62
N GLY A 197 -5.72 21.95 8.41
CA GLY A 197 -6.28 22.17 9.73
C GLY A 197 -6.55 20.84 10.42
N LYS A 198 -6.90 20.84 11.70
CA LYS A 198 -7.00 19.63 12.54
C LYS A 198 -7.85 18.49 11.93
N ALA A 199 -8.89 18.82 11.17
CA ALA A 199 -9.76 17.89 10.47
C ALA A 199 -10.10 18.42 9.06
N SER A 200 -9.17 19.16 8.45
CA SER A 200 -9.37 19.79 7.16
C SER A 200 -8.24 19.43 6.21
N ALA A 201 -8.61 19.06 5.00
CA ALA A 201 -7.67 18.76 3.92
C ALA A 201 -7.85 19.72 2.73
N LEU A 202 -6.74 20.05 2.10
CA LEU A 202 -6.73 20.52 0.72
C LEU A 202 -6.47 19.32 -0.16
N SER A 203 -7.45 18.94 -0.97
CA SER A 203 -7.37 17.80 -1.89
C SER A 203 -7.33 18.30 -3.35
N LEU A 204 -6.66 17.54 -4.21
CA LEU A 204 -6.84 17.66 -5.64
C LEU A 204 -8.29 17.34 -6.00
N SER A 205 -8.77 17.82 -7.15
CA SER A 205 -9.99 17.27 -7.71
C SER A 205 -9.80 15.79 -8.01
N HIS A 206 -10.88 14.99 -7.93
CA HIS A 206 -10.76 13.55 -8.21
C HIS A 206 -10.18 13.26 -9.59
N ALA A 207 -10.57 14.05 -10.60
CA ALA A 207 -10.03 13.92 -11.96
C ALA A 207 -8.51 14.17 -12.02
N GLU A 208 -8.03 15.21 -11.34
CA GLU A 208 -6.62 15.55 -11.26
C GLU A 208 -5.81 14.49 -10.49
N ALA A 209 -6.33 14.01 -9.35
CA ALA A 209 -5.75 12.92 -8.59
C ALA A 209 -5.58 11.65 -9.44
N CYS A 210 -6.63 11.22 -10.13
CA CYS A 210 -6.59 10.07 -11.03
C CYS A 210 -5.57 10.26 -12.17
N GLN A 211 -5.50 11.45 -12.77
CA GLN A 211 -4.52 11.74 -13.83
C GLN A 211 -3.08 11.66 -13.30
N ALA A 212 -2.81 12.24 -12.14
CA ALA A 212 -1.49 12.22 -11.51
C ALA A 212 -1.06 10.79 -11.12
N ILE A 213 -1.98 10.02 -10.52
CA ILE A 213 -1.75 8.62 -10.14
C ILE A 213 -1.45 7.76 -11.35
N ARG A 214 -2.24 7.86 -12.43
CA ARG A 214 -2.01 7.11 -13.68
C ARG A 214 -0.62 7.40 -14.27
N ALA A 215 -0.24 8.68 -14.34
CA ALA A 215 1.05 9.08 -14.86
C ALA A 215 2.22 8.56 -14.01
N ALA A 216 2.11 8.64 -12.69
CA ALA A 216 3.12 8.13 -11.74
C ALA A 216 3.23 6.60 -11.79
N ALA A 217 2.11 5.88 -11.80
CA ALA A 217 2.09 4.42 -11.89
C ALA A 217 2.78 3.92 -13.16
N ARG A 218 2.54 4.57 -14.30
CA ARG A 218 3.24 4.27 -15.54
C ARG A 218 4.76 4.40 -15.39
N ARG A 219 5.25 5.51 -14.86
CA ARG A 219 6.69 5.74 -14.63
C ARG A 219 7.28 4.74 -13.63
N ALA A 220 6.56 4.48 -12.53
CA ALA A 220 7.00 3.57 -11.49
C ALA A 220 7.23 2.15 -12.04
N VAL A 221 6.29 1.64 -12.85
CA VAL A 221 6.40 0.32 -13.48
C VAL A 221 7.59 0.26 -14.44
N GLN A 222 7.77 1.27 -15.29
CA GLN A 222 8.90 1.34 -16.21
C GLN A 222 10.27 1.32 -15.53
N ARG A 223 10.32 1.75 -14.26
CA ARG A 223 11.54 1.84 -13.46
C ARG A 223 11.63 0.79 -12.34
N SER A 224 10.65 -0.11 -12.22
CA SER A 224 10.53 -1.04 -11.08
C SER A 224 11.82 -1.82 -10.80
N LYS A 225 12.50 -2.32 -11.84
CA LYS A 225 13.77 -3.06 -11.74
C LYS A 225 14.96 -2.22 -11.24
N GLN A 226 14.83 -0.89 -11.17
CA GLN A 226 15.88 0.01 -10.70
C GLN A 226 15.74 0.36 -9.22
N LEU A 227 14.63 -0.05 -8.60
CA LEU A 227 14.31 0.27 -7.21
C LEU A 227 14.68 -0.91 -6.31
N PRO A 228 15.47 -0.68 -5.25
CA PRO A 228 15.82 -1.75 -4.31
C PRO A 228 14.63 -2.06 -3.38
N PRO A 229 14.42 -3.34 -3.00
CA PRO A 229 13.53 -3.68 -1.90
C PRO A 229 14.13 -3.24 -0.56
N TRP A 230 13.27 -2.95 0.42
CA TRP A 230 13.71 -2.68 1.80
C TRP A 230 13.92 -3.99 2.56
N ILE A 231 15.14 -4.51 2.54
CA ILE A 231 15.50 -5.76 3.19
C ILE A 231 15.88 -5.52 4.64
N ILE A 232 15.20 -6.21 5.57
CA ILE A 232 15.55 -6.23 7.00
C ILE A 232 16.27 -7.53 7.31
N GLN A 233 17.47 -7.41 7.83
CA GLN A 233 18.27 -8.57 8.28
C GLN A 233 17.79 -9.02 9.66
N GLY A 234 17.70 -10.34 9.84
CA GLY A 234 17.38 -10.93 11.15
C GLY A 234 18.55 -10.89 12.14
N PRO A 235 18.29 -11.15 13.41
CA PRO A 235 16.96 -11.40 13.98
C PRO A 235 16.07 -10.14 13.97
N VAL A 236 14.78 -10.36 13.93
CA VAL A 236 13.78 -9.29 13.85
C VAL A 236 12.98 -9.20 15.16
N GLU A 237 12.88 -7.98 15.69
CA GLU A 237 11.97 -7.63 16.76
C GLU A 237 10.94 -6.63 16.23
N MET A 238 9.67 -6.98 16.32
CA MET A 238 8.55 -6.09 16.06
C MET A 238 7.87 -5.75 17.39
N ARG A 239 7.75 -4.46 17.70
CA ARG A 239 7.22 -3.96 18.96
C ARG A 239 6.06 -3.01 18.71
N PHE A 240 4.94 -3.27 19.37
CA PHE A 240 3.76 -2.43 19.40
C PHE A 240 3.69 -1.68 20.72
N GLU A 241 3.55 -0.39 20.67
CA GLU A 241 3.27 0.48 21.80
C GLU A 241 1.85 1.03 21.69
N PHE A 242 1.18 1.17 22.83
CA PHE A 242 -0.23 1.55 22.88
C PHE A 242 -0.42 2.87 23.64
N HIS A 243 -1.50 3.56 23.30
CA HIS A 243 -1.97 4.65 24.14
C HIS A 243 -2.55 4.10 25.43
N PRO A 244 -2.40 4.85 26.56
CA PRO A 244 -3.07 4.51 27.81
C PRO A 244 -4.59 4.39 27.60
N THR A 245 -5.22 3.50 28.34
CA THR A 245 -6.68 3.34 28.33
C THR A 245 -7.28 4.05 29.53
N LYS A 246 -8.50 4.58 29.37
CA LYS A 246 -9.28 5.14 30.46
C LYS A 246 -10.34 4.13 30.90
N THR A 247 -10.33 3.78 32.20
CA THR A 247 -11.36 2.89 32.76
C THR A 247 -12.71 3.60 32.86
N GLN A 248 -13.77 2.85 33.12
CA GLN A 248 -15.11 3.43 33.37
C GLN A 248 -15.13 4.38 34.58
N THR A 249 -14.26 4.15 35.57
CA THR A 249 -14.08 5.02 36.75
C THR A 249 -13.20 6.22 36.49
N GLY A 250 -12.66 6.40 35.28
CA GLY A 250 -11.83 7.51 34.89
C GLY A 250 -10.33 7.34 35.18
N GLU A 251 -9.90 6.21 35.74
CA GLU A 251 -8.49 5.90 36.00
C GLU A 251 -7.75 5.68 34.69
N ILE A 252 -6.55 6.23 34.53
CA ILE A 252 -5.66 6.01 33.39
C ILE A 252 -4.82 4.78 33.66
N LYS A 253 -4.87 3.80 32.76
CA LYS A 253 -4.05 2.58 32.82
C LYS A 253 -3.09 2.53 31.64
N GLU A 254 -1.81 2.38 31.93
CA GLU A 254 -0.81 2.08 30.92
C GLU A 254 -1.07 0.68 30.31
N VAL A 255 -0.95 0.59 29.00
CA VAL A 255 -1.04 -0.69 28.26
C VAL A 255 0.38 -1.14 27.97
N PRO A 256 0.79 -2.32 28.47
CA PRO A 256 2.13 -2.81 28.21
C PRO A 256 2.36 -3.06 26.72
N PRO A 257 3.59 -2.81 26.24
CA PRO A 257 3.93 -3.09 24.84
C PRO A 257 3.85 -4.59 24.54
N ARG A 258 3.53 -4.93 23.28
CA ARG A 258 3.61 -6.30 22.79
C ARG A 258 4.83 -6.42 21.88
N VAL A 259 5.58 -7.51 22.04
CA VAL A 259 6.81 -7.75 21.29
C VAL A 259 6.73 -9.11 20.61
N TYR A 260 7.03 -9.11 19.33
CA TYR A 260 7.04 -10.31 18.48
C TYR A 260 8.43 -10.45 17.87
N ARG A 261 8.96 -11.68 17.84
CA ARG A 261 10.33 -11.95 17.40
C ARG A 261 10.38 -13.08 16.41
N GLY A 262 11.34 -13.01 15.47
CA GLY A 262 11.61 -14.07 14.51
C GLY A 262 13.04 -13.98 13.97
N GLN A 263 13.51 -15.02 13.32
CA GLN A 263 14.76 -14.96 12.55
C GLN A 263 14.55 -14.16 11.25
N THR A 264 13.33 -14.07 10.79
CA THR A 264 12.90 -13.31 9.62
C THR A 264 11.76 -12.36 9.95
N VAL A 265 11.52 -11.41 9.07
CA VAL A 265 10.34 -10.52 9.15
C VAL A 265 9.05 -11.35 9.16
N LEU A 266 8.96 -12.36 8.28
CA LEU A 266 7.76 -13.19 8.16
C LEU A 266 7.45 -13.91 9.47
N GLU A 267 8.42 -14.54 10.11
CA GLU A 267 8.24 -15.21 11.41
C GLU A 267 7.74 -14.25 12.52
N ALA A 268 8.24 -13.01 12.55
CA ALA A 268 7.77 -12.02 13.53
C ALA A 268 6.29 -11.63 13.26
N PHE A 269 5.89 -11.54 11.99
CA PHE A 269 4.49 -11.28 11.61
C PHE A 269 3.59 -12.49 11.86
N GLU A 270 4.05 -13.72 11.62
CA GLU A 270 3.33 -14.95 11.96
C GLU A 270 3.05 -15.01 13.47
N GLN A 271 4.06 -14.72 14.30
CA GLN A 271 3.87 -14.64 15.75
C GLN A 271 2.86 -13.55 16.15
N TRP A 272 2.87 -12.39 15.50
CA TRP A 272 1.88 -11.34 15.74
C TRP A 272 0.45 -11.80 15.42
N LEU A 273 0.27 -12.54 14.34
CA LEU A 273 -1.04 -13.03 13.89
C LEU A 273 -1.46 -14.33 14.56
N GLY A 274 -0.66 -14.85 15.50
CA GLY A 274 -0.97 -16.06 16.26
C GLY A 274 -0.86 -17.36 15.45
N LYS A 275 0.07 -17.41 14.51
CA LYS A 275 0.35 -18.56 13.64
C LYS A 275 1.66 -19.24 14.03
#